data_486799da57636c2b143277b69bab7096
#
_entry.id   486799da57636c2b143277b69bab7096
#
_cell.length_a   1.000
_cell.length_b   1.000
_cell.length_c   1.000
_cell.angle_alpha   90.00
_cell.angle_beta   90.00
_cell.angle_gamma   90.00
#
_symmetry.space_group_name_H-M   'P 1'
#
loop_
_entity.id
_entity.type
_entity.pdbx_description
1 polymer ?
#
loop_
_entity_poly.entity_id
_entity_poly.type
_entity_poly.pdbx_seq_one_letter_code
_entity_poly.pdbx_strand_id
1 'polypeptide(L)'
;MRVAITGAAGFLGSHLTDRFLADGHQVVGLDNFITGQAVNVAHLAADANFQLVDQDVSDPFTVAGPLDGVLHFASPASPPDYQRFPLETLRVGSVGTSNCIELARAKGARFFLASTSEVYGDPTVHPQPESYWGYVSSVGERSMYDEAKRFAEATTMAYHRSCGVDTRIVRIFNTYGPRMRPRDGRVVSNFVVQALRGEPLTVYGHGQQTRSFCYVSDLVEGIYRLFHSDRIEPTNVGNPGEFTMLELAALVLELTGSASILEHRPMPPDDPKQRQPDITIAKAVLHWEPQVPLRDGLGRTIDYFRTVVADGR
;
A
#
# COMPACT_ATOMS: atom_id res chain seq x y z
N MET A 1 1.47 -14.49 18.62
CA MET A 1 0.13 -14.21 18.07
C MET A 1 -0.08 -14.96 16.78
N ARG A 2 -1.34 -15.14 16.38
CA ARG A 2 -1.70 -15.66 15.07
C ARG A 2 -2.58 -14.65 14.33
N VAL A 3 -2.14 -14.21 13.15
CA VAL A 3 -2.83 -13.16 12.38
C VAL A 3 -3.25 -13.66 11.00
N ALA A 4 -4.35 -13.14 10.48
CA ALA A 4 -4.75 -13.29 9.10
C ALA A 4 -4.39 -12.01 8.32
N ILE A 5 -3.68 -12.13 7.20
CA ILE A 5 -3.31 -11.02 6.33
C ILE A 5 -3.94 -11.25 4.96
N THR A 6 -4.87 -10.40 4.55
CA THR A 6 -5.46 -10.46 3.20
C THR A 6 -4.61 -9.66 2.22
N GLY A 7 -4.52 -10.09 0.96
CA GLY A 7 -3.57 -9.54 0.00
C GLY A 7 -2.12 -9.93 0.31
N ALA A 8 -1.91 -11.10 0.96
CA ALA A 8 -0.61 -11.55 1.46
C ALA A 8 0.44 -11.79 0.37
N ALA A 9 0.03 -12.13 -0.86
CA ALA A 9 0.92 -12.27 -2.01
C ALA A 9 1.16 -10.94 -2.77
N GLY A 10 0.55 -9.85 -2.31
CA GLY A 10 0.75 -8.51 -2.84
C GLY A 10 2.06 -7.87 -2.37
N PHE A 11 2.35 -6.66 -2.88
CA PHE A 11 3.55 -5.89 -2.51
C PHE A 11 3.66 -5.70 -0.98
N LEU A 12 2.71 -4.99 -0.37
CA LEU A 12 2.78 -4.71 1.07
C LEU A 12 2.48 -5.93 1.93
N GLY A 13 1.49 -6.75 1.52
CA GLY A 13 1.08 -7.93 2.28
C GLY A 13 2.23 -8.92 2.48
N SER A 14 3.07 -9.14 1.46
CA SER A 14 4.22 -10.05 1.56
C SER A 14 5.31 -9.55 2.51
N HIS A 15 5.59 -8.26 2.52
CA HIS A 15 6.54 -7.67 3.47
C HIS A 15 6.02 -7.67 4.91
N LEU A 16 4.71 -7.44 5.09
CA LEU A 16 4.07 -7.56 6.41
C LEU A 16 4.09 -9.00 6.91
N THR A 17 3.83 -9.97 6.04
CA THR A 17 3.95 -11.40 6.36
C THR A 17 5.35 -11.70 6.89
N ASP A 18 6.40 -11.27 6.20
CA ASP A 18 7.79 -11.44 6.67
C ASP A 18 8.01 -10.79 8.03
N ARG A 19 7.50 -9.57 8.23
CA ARG A 19 7.67 -8.82 9.47
C ARG A 19 7.03 -9.51 10.68
N PHE A 20 5.81 -10.05 10.51
CA PHE A 20 5.15 -10.80 11.58
C PHE A 20 5.85 -12.14 11.88
N LEU A 21 6.26 -12.87 10.83
CA LEU A 21 7.00 -14.14 11.00
C LEU A 21 8.35 -13.93 11.68
N ALA A 22 9.07 -12.84 11.35
CA ALA A 22 10.35 -12.50 11.97
C ALA A 22 10.26 -12.31 13.49
N ASP A 23 9.09 -11.87 14.00
CA ASP A 23 8.82 -11.74 15.44
C ASP A 23 8.20 -13.04 16.05
N GLY A 24 8.25 -14.15 15.32
CA GLY A 24 7.79 -15.46 15.80
C GLY A 24 6.26 -15.63 15.82
N HIS A 25 5.54 -14.80 15.05
CA HIS A 25 4.09 -14.93 14.95
C HIS A 25 3.70 -15.96 13.88
N GLN A 26 2.46 -16.44 13.93
CA GLN A 26 1.88 -17.27 12.88
C GLN A 26 1.06 -16.39 11.94
N VAL A 27 1.16 -16.64 10.64
CA VAL A 27 0.46 -15.89 9.61
C VAL A 27 -0.37 -16.80 8.71
N VAL A 28 -1.66 -16.50 8.59
CA VAL A 28 -2.53 -17.05 7.55
C VAL A 28 -2.68 -15.98 6.46
N GLY A 29 -1.98 -16.14 5.35
CA GLY A 29 -2.09 -15.29 4.19
C GLY A 29 -3.29 -15.70 3.33
N LEU A 30 -4.13 -14.72 2.95
CA LEU A 30 -5.25 -14.90 2.03
C LEU A 30 -5.02 -14.01 0.81
N ASP A 31 -5.10 -14.58 -0.39
CA ASP A 31 -4.96 -13.83 -1.66
C ASP A 31 -5.71 -14.57 -2.77
N ASN A 32 -6.39 -13.86 -3.65
CA ASN A 32 -7.02 -14.43 -4.85
C ASN A 32 -6.16 -14.25 -6.11
N PHE A 33 -4.96 -13.72 -5.96
CA PHE A 33 -3.94 -13.49 -6.99
C PHE A 33 -4.39 -12.60 -8.17
N ILE A 34 -5.46 -11.82 -8.01
CA ILE A 34 -5.89 -10.88 -9.07
C ILE A 34 -4.79 -9.87 -9.40
N THR A 35 -4.02 -9.43 -8.40
CA THR A 35 -2.83 -8.58 -8.54
C THR A 35 -1.64 -9.11 -7.74
N GLY A 36 -1.86 -9.97 -6.76
CA GLY A 36 -0.84 -10.65 -5.97
C GLY A 36 -0.02 -11.64 -6.82
N GLN A 37 1.21 -11.91 -6.39
CA GLN A 37 2.12 -12.82 -7.07
C GLN A 37 2.67 -13.86 -6.09
N ALA A 38 2.42 -15.14 -6.36
CA ALA A 38 2.88 -16.24 -5.50
C ALA A 38 4.40 -16.20 -5.23
N VAL A 39 5.20 -15.68 -6.16
CA VAL A 39 6.65 -15.51 -6.01
C VAL A 39 7.02 -14.62 -4.83
N ASN A 40 6.17 -13.66 -4.44
CA ASN A 40 6.45 -12.75 -3.33
C ASN A 40 6.50 -13.44 -1.97
N VAL A 41 5.85 -14.61 -1.85
CA VAL A 41 5.81 -15.42 -0.62
C VAL A 41 6.38 -16.83 -0.81
N ALA A 42 6.96 -17.14 -1.98
CA ALA A 42 7.50 -18.47 -2.28
C ALA A 42 8.60 -18.91 -1.33
N HIS A 43 9.39 -17.97 -0.80
CA HIS A 43 10.45 -18.22 0.19
C HIS A 43 9.90 -18.72 1.54
N LEU A 44 8.61 -18.57 1.81
CA LEU A 44 7.92 -19.00 3.02
C LEU A 44 7.26 -20.37 2.89
N ALA A 45 7.37 -21.04 1.75
CA ALA A 45 6.67 -22.32 1.48
C ALA A 45 7.01 -23.45 2.46
N ALA A 46 8.19 -23.39 3.10
CA ALA A 46 8.62 -24.36 4.12
C ALA A 46 8.49 -23.86 5.56
N ASP A 47 8.00 -22.64 5.77
CA ASP A 47 7.84 -22.07 7.12
C ASP A 47 6.57 -22.64 7.78
N ALA A 48 6.74 -23.38 8.88
CA ALA A 48 5.63 -23.99 9.62
C ALA A 48 4.67 -22.96 10.24
N ASN A 49 5.08 -21.69 10.36
CA ASN A 49 4.27 -20.60 10.89
C ASN A 49 3.51 -19.83 9.80
N PHE A 50 3.69 -20.19 8.53
CA PHE A 50 3.02 -19.56 7.40
C PHE A 50 2.08 -20.55 6.68
N GLN A 51 0.86 -20.08 6.42
CA GLN A 51 -0.10 -20.79 5.57
C GLN A 51 -0.63 -19.81 4.52
N LEU A 52 -0.55 -20.15 3.23
CA LEU A 52 -1.17 -19.41 2.15
C LEU A 52 -2.48 -20.07 1.72
N VAL A 53 -3.54 -19.30 1.60
CA VAL A 53 -4.87 -19.76 1.18
C VAL A 53 -5.30 -18.93 -0.04
N ASP A 54 -5.68 -19.61 -1.11
CA ASP A 54 -6.33 -18.97 -2.27
C ASP A 54 -7.77 -18.64 -1.88
N GLN A 55 -8.04 -17.34 -1.68
CA GLN A 55 -9.33 -16.85 -1.20
C GLN A 55 -9.62 -15.44 -1.71
N ASP A 56 -10.76 -15.27 -2.37
CA ASP A 56 -11.36 -13.95 -2.56
C ASP A 56 -12.14 -13.58 -1.29
N VAL A 57 -11.67 -12.54 -0.59
CA VAL A 57 -12.31 -12.09 0.65
C VAL A 57 -13.65 -11.41 0.43
N SER A 58 -14.01 -11.12 -0.82
CA SER A 58 -15.36 -10.67 -1.17
C SER A 58 -16.38 -11.80 -1.20
N ASP A 59 -15.96 -13.05 -1.21
CA ASP A 59 -16.81 -14.21 -1.01
C ASP A 59 -16.85 -14.58 0.49
N PRO A 60 -17.90 -15.25 0.97
CA PRO A 60 -17.94 -15.72 2.35
C PRO A 60 -16.79 -16.67 2.66
N PHE A 61 -16.07 -16.42 3.74
CA PHE A 61 -14.95 -17.28 4.16
C PHE A 61 -14.81 -17.33 5.68
N THR A 62 -14.01 -18.27 6.14
CA THR A 62 -13.61 -18.38 7.55
C THR A 62 -12.16 -18.87 7.63
N VAL A 63 -11.52 -18.59 8.75
CA VAL A 63 -10.18 -19.10 9.08
C VAL A 63 -10.30 -20.02 10.30
N ALA A 64 -9.83 -21.25 10.18
CA ALA A 64 -9.88 -22.22 11.28
C ALA A 64 -8.97 -21.79 12.45
N GLY A 65 -9.36 -22.13 13.68
CA GLY A 65 -8.61 -21.81 14.90
C GLY A 65 -8.76 -20.35 15.37
N PRO A 66 -8.04 -19.97 16.45
CA PRO A 66 -8.06 -18.63 17.01
C PRO A 66 -7.29 -17.65 16.11
N LEU A 67 -7.65 -16.38 16.18
CA LEU A 67 -6.91 -15.26 15.58
C LEU A 67 -6.78 -14.14 16.61
N ASP A 68 -5.63 -13.48 16.64
CA ASP A 68 -5.38 -12.27 17.43
C ASP A 68 -5.55 -10.99 16.58
N GLY A 69 -5.47 -11.14 15.25
CA GLY A 69 -5.65 -10.01 14.33
C GLY A 69 -6.06 -10.43 12.92
N VAL A 70 -6.82 -9.54 12.26
CA VAL A 70 -7.16 -9.60 10.83
C VAL A 70 -6.71 -8.31 10.18
N LEU A 71 -5.69 -8.39 9.31
CA LEU A 71 -5.13 -7.25 8.60
C LEU A 71 -5.63 -7.26 7.15
N HIS A 72 -6.47 -6.28 6.80
CA HIS A 72 -7.11 -6.22 5.48
C HIS A 72 -6.31 -5.34 4.51
N PHE A 73 -5.48 -5.98 3.69
CA PHE A 73 -4.63 -5.36 2.65
C PHE A 73 -5.06 -5.73 1.23
N ALA A 74 -5.99 -6.66 1.06
CA ALA A 74 -6.49 -7.05 -0.26
C ALA A 74 -7.19 -5.88 -0.95
N SER A 75 -6.62 -5.42 -2.06
CA SER A 75 -7.23 -4.43 -2.97
C SER A 75 -6.35 -4.27 -4.21
N PRO A 76 -6.91 -4.15 -5.43
CA PRO A 76 -6.20 -3.51 -6.53
C PRO A 76 -5.88 -2.08 -6.13
N ALA A 77 -4.60 -1.71 -6.05
CA ALA A 77 -4.17 -0.45 -5.42
C ALA A 77 -3.32 0.44 -6.33
N SER A 78 -3.02 0.00 -7.54
CA SER A 78 -2.33 0.82 -8.54
C SER A 78 -3.33 1.36 -9.57
N PRO A 79 -3.07 2.55 -10.16
CA PRO A 79 -3.97 3.13 -11.16
C PRO A 79 -4.34 2.18 -12.31
N PRO A 80 -3.39 1.48 -12.96
CA PRO A 80 -3.75 0.51 -13.99
C PRO A 80 -4.62 -0.64 -13.49
N ASP A 81 -4.43 -1.08 -12.23
CA ASP A 81 -5.15 -2.22 -11.70
C ASP A 81 -6.60 -1.87 -11.34
N TYR A 82 -6.83 -0.81 -10.56
CA TYR A 82 -8.20 -0.47 -10.19
C TYR A 82 -9.03 0.05 -11.39
N GLN A 83 -8.40 0.60 -12.44
CA GLN A 83 -9.06 0.92 -13.70
C GLN A 83 -9.39 -0.34 -14.51
N ARG A 84 -8.53 -1.37 -14.45
CA ARG A 84 -8.79 -2.66 -15.10
C ARG A 84 -9.84 -3.50 -14.37
N PHE A 85 -9.89 -3.39 -13.03
CA PHE A 85 -10.76 -4.18 -12.15
C PHE A 85 -11.63 -3.28 -11.27
N PRO A 86 -12.45 -2.38 -11.87
CA PRO A 86 -13.17 -1.37 -11.10
C PRO A 86 -14.24 -1.97 -10.17
N LEU A 87 -14.96 -3.00 -10.63
CA LEU A 87 -16.01 -3.65 -9.84
C LEU A 87 -15.43 -4.50 -8.71
N GLU A 88 -14.34 -5.22 -8.97
CA GLU A 88 -13.62 -5.98 -7.97
C GLU A 88 -13.02 -5.07 -6.89
N THR A 89 -12.53 -3.88 -7.29
CA THR A 89 -12.01 -2.86 -6.36
C THR A 89 -13.11 -2.35 -5.43
N LEU A 90 -14.28 -2.02 -5.97
CA LEU A 90 -15.44 -1.63 -5.16
C LEU A 90 -15.90 -2.78 -4.26
N ARG A 91 -15.96 -4.00 -4.78
CA ARG A 91 -16.45 -5.17 -4.06
C ARG A 91 -15.52 -5.53 -2.88
N VAL A 92 -14.20 -5.54 -3.08
CA VAL A 92 -13.25 -5.83 -2.00
C VAL A 92 -13.22 -4.72 -0.95
N GLY A 93 -13.37 -3.45 -1.34
CA GLY A 93 -13.44 -2.33 -0.41
C GLY A 93 -14.75 -2.26 0.38
N SER A 94 -15.82 -2.87 -0.09
CA SER A 94 -17.14 -2.92 0.58
C SER A 94 -17.41 -4.29 1.21
N VAL A 95 -17.78 -5.27 0.42
CA VAL A 95 -18.12 -6.62 0.90
C VAL A 95 -16.90 -7.30 1.53
N GLY A 96 -15.72 -7.20 0.90
CA GLY A 96 -14.49 -7.77 1.44
C GLY A 96 -14.13 -7.18 2.81
N THR A 97 -14.24 -5.85 2.97
CA THR A 97 -14.03 -5.20 4.27
C THR A 97 -15.03 -5.71 5.30
N SER A 98 -16.32 -5.82 4.93
CA SER A 98 -17.37 -6.34 5.84
C SER A 98 -17.10 -7.78 6.25
N ASN A 99 -16.71 -8.66 5.33
CA ASN A 99 -16.37 -10.06 5.63
C ASN A 99 -15.14 -10.16 6.56
N CYS A 100 -14.10 -9.36 6.31
CA CYS A 100 -12.89 -9.37 7.13
C CYS A 100 -13.14 -8.85 8.55
N ILE A 101 -13.94 -7.79 8.72
CA ILE A 101 -14.24 -7.27 10.05
C ILE A 101 -15.20 -8.18 10.82
N GLU A 102 -16.13 -8.86 10.14
CA GLU A 102 -16.97 -9.89 10.75
C GLU A 102 -16.15 -11.12 11.19
N LEU A 103 -15.15 -11.53 10.40
CA LEU A 103 -14.20 -12.56 10.84
C LEU A 103 -13.46 -12.11 12.12
N ALA A 104 -12.94 -10.88 12.17
CA ALA A 104 -12.28 -10.34 13.35
C ALA A 104 -13.24 -10.34 14.55
N ARG A 105 -14.47 -9.84 14.39
CA ARG A 105 -15.49 -9.83 15.42
C ARG A 105 -15.81 -11.23 15.95
N ALA A 106 -16.01 -12.19 15.06
CA ALA A 106 -16.33 -13.58 15.43
C ALA A 106 -15.19 -14.29 16.18
N LYS A 107 -13.93 -13.85 15.97
CA LYS A 107 -12.74 -14.36 16.64
C LYS A 107 -12.36 -13.58 17.90
N GLY A 108 -13.00 -12.44 18.19
CA GLY A 108 -12.55 -11.50 19.22
C GLY A 108 -11.16 -10.91 18.90
N ALA A 109 -10.82 -10.82 17.62
CA ALA A 109 -9.53 -10.37 17.12
C ALA A 109 -9.54 -8.88 16.78
N ARG A 110 -8.37 -8.23 16.80
CA ARG A 110 -8.17 -6.88 16.29
C ARG A 110 -8.37 -6.84 14.77
N PHE A 111 -9.10 -5.84 14.29
CA PHE A 111 -9.21 -5.56 12.86
C PHE A 111 -8.29 -4.40 12.46
N PHE A 112 -7.52 -4.58 11.41
CA PHE A 112 -6.62 -3.56 10.87
C PHE A 112 -6.96 -3.28 9.41
N LEU A 113 -7.30 -2.03 9.09
CA LEU A 113 -7.61 -1.59 7.74
C LEU A 113 -6.42 -0.87 7.09
N ALA A 114 -5.99 -1.36 5.93
CA ALA A 114 -5.14 -0.61 5.02
C ALA A 114 -5.97 0.39 4.21
N SER A 115 -6.04 1.64 4.70
CA SER A 115 -6.54 2.78 3.95
C SER A 115 -5.40 3.45 3.17
N THR A 116 -5.63 4.61 2.62
CA THR A 116 -4.73 5.27 1.67
C THR A 116 -4.80 6.79 1.80
N SER A 117 -3.75 7.48 1.34
CA SER A 117 -3.78 8.93 1.16
C SER A 117 -4.78 9.39 0.08
N GLU A 118 -5.29 8.46 -0.76
CA GLU A 118 -6.30 8.79 -1.78
C GLU A 118 -7.63 9.24 -1.16
N VAL A 119 -7.92 8.90 0.11
CA VAL A 119 -9.09 9.41 0.83
C VAL A 119 -9.09 10.94 0.97
N TYR A 120 -7.95 11.58 0.77
CA TYR A 120 -7.79 13.04 0.76
C TYR A 120 -8.10 13.68 -0.59
N GLY A 121 -8.14 12.91 -1.69
CA GLY A 121 -8.43 13.40 -3.05
C GLY A 121 -7.38 14.36 -3.59
N ASP A 122 -7.81 15.45 -4.25
CA ASP A 122 -6.96 16.60 -4.63
C ASP A 122 -6.95 17.62 -3.48
N PRO A 123 -5.97 17.53 -2.55
CA PRO A 123 -6.08 18.21 -1.27
C PRO A 123 -5.84 19.71 -1.39
N THR A 124 -6.65 20.49 -0.67
CA THR A 124 -6.49 21.94 -0.49
C THR A 124 -5.67 22.30 0.75
N VAL A 125 -5.28 21.30 1.54
CA VAL A 125 -4.43 21.44 2.75
C VAL A 125 -3.13 20.67 2.53
N HIS A 126 -1.99 21.29 2.85
CA HIS A 126 -0.67 20.72 2.64
C HIS A 126 0.28 21.11 3.79
N PRO A 127 0.98 20.14 4.44
CA PRO A 127 0.80 18.68 4.34
C PRO A 127 -0.59 18.24 4.82
N GLN A 128 -1.04 17.02 4.47
CA GLN A 128 -2.35 16.50 4.84
C GLN A 128 -2.33 15.91 6.24
N PRO A 129 -3.02 16.52 7.24
CA PRO A 129 -3.25 15.92 8.55
C PRO A 129 -4.44 14.97 8.52
N GLU A 130 -4.52 14.04 9.48
CA GLU A 130 -5.62 13.08 9.59
C GLU A 130 -7.00 13.73 9.80
N SER A 131 -7.04 14.95 10.33
CA SER A 131 -8.26 15.74 10.52
C SER A 131 -8.84 16.33 9.23
N TYR A 132 -8.09 16.31 8.12
CA TYR A 132 -8.57 16.78 6.82
C TYR A 132 -9.52 15.76 6.19
N TRP A 133 -10.75 16.16 5.89
CA TRP A 133 -11.79 15.25 5.40
C TRP A 133 -11.65 14.85 3.94
N GLY A 134 -10.83 15.57 3.18
CA GLY A 134 -10.57 15.29 1.79
C GLY A 134 -11.47 16.04 0.81
N TYR A 135 -10.99 16.10 -0.44
CA TYR A 135 -11.72 16.65 -1.58
C TYR A 135 -11.70 15.61 -2.71
N VAL A 136 -12.69 14.71 -2.68
CA VAL A 136 -12.77 13.51 -3.52
C VAL A 136 -13.99 13.60 -4.44
N SER A 137 -13.81 13.25 -5.71
CA SER A 137 -14.92 13.11 -6.67
C SER A 137 -15.53 11.71 -6.54
N SER A 138 -16.81 11.61 -6.20
CA SER A 138 -17.52 10.33 -6.08
C SER A 138 -17.82 9.66 -7.43
N VAL A 139 -17.65 10.37 -8.54
CA VAL A 139 -17.96 9.90 -9.91
C VAL A 139 -16.79 10.07 -10.88
N GLY A 140 -15.63 10.53 -10.41
CA GLY A 140 -14.40 10.67 -11.20
C GLY A 140 -13.79 9.33 -11.59
N GLU A 141 -12.80 9.36 -12.48
CA GLU A 141 -12.14 8.16 -13.02
C GLU A 141 -11.39 7.32 -11.97
N ARG A 142 -11.14 7.88 -10.77
CA ARG A 142 -10.49 7.20 -9.63
C ARG A 142 -11.47 6.78 -8.54
N SER A 143 -12.76 7.15 -8.66
CA SER A 143 -13.77 6.98 -7.61
C SER A 143 -13.92 5.54 -7.13
N MET A 144 -13.73 4.53 -8.01
CA MET A 144 -13.82 3.12 -7.62
C MET A 144 -12.82 2.75 -6.51
N TYR A 145 -11.65 3.37 -6.47
CA TYR A 145 -10.65 3.12 -5.43
C TYR A 145 -10.83 4.07 -4.24
N ASP A 146 -10.98 5.36 -4.53
CA ASP A 146 -11.03 6.41 -3.50
C ASP A 146 -12.26 6.20 -2.59
N GLU A 147 -13.45 6.00 -3.17
CA GLU A 147 -14.68 5.78 -2.41
C GLU A 147 -14.73 4.38 -1.77
N ALA A 148 -14.15 3.34 -2.39
CA ALA A 148 -14.01 2.04 -1.75
C ALA A 148 -13.23 2.14 -0.43
N LYS A 149 -12.13 2.92 -0.40
CA LYS A 149 -11.33 3.12 0.82
C LYS A 149 -12.03 4.01 1.84
N ARG A 150 -12.73 5.06 1.41
CA ARG A 150 -13.55 5.90 2.29
C ARG A 150 -14.70 5.11 2.92
N PHE A 151 -15.37 4.27 2.13
CA PHE A 151 -16.40 3.35 2.63
C PHE A 151 -15.83 2.36 3.65
N ALA A 152 -14.65 1.79 3.37
CA ALA A 152 -13.98 0.87 4.28
C ALA A 152 -13.63 1.53 5.63
N GLU A 153 -13.13 2.78 5.65
CA GLU A 153 -12.92 3.55 6.89
C GLU A 153 -14.23 3.76 7.64
N ALA A 154 -15.30 4.19 6.96
CA ALA A 154 -16.62 4.41 7.56
C ALA A 154 -17.19 3.12 8.16
N THR A 155 -17.09 2.01 7.44
CA THR A 155 -17.50 0.69 7.90
C THR A 155 -16.71 0.27 9.15
N THR A 156 -15.38 0.40 9.12
CA THR A 156 -14.50 0.08 10.24
C THR A 156 -14.90 0.84 11.52
N MET A 157 -15.12 2.15 11.40
CA MET A 157 -15.53 2.98 12.54
C MET A 157 -16.96 2.70 13.01
N ALA A 158 -17.86 2.30 12.10
CA ALA A 158 -19.20 1.87 12.48
C ALA A 158 -19.18 0.58 13.31
N TYR A 159 -18.40 -0.42 12.93
CA TYR A 159 -18.21 -1.65 13.71
C TYR A 159 -17.55 -1.39 15.07
N HIS A 160 -16.55 -0.50 15.10
CA HIS A 160 -15.96 -0.09 16.36
C HIS A 160 -17.00 0.49 17.33
N ARG A 161 -17.79 1.48 16.87
CA ARG A 161 -18.76 2.20 17.71
C ARG A 161 -19.95 1.33 18.11
N SER A 162 -20.46 0.50 17.19
CA SER A 162 -21.71 -0.24 17.38
C SER A 162 -21.51 -1.64 17.92
N CYS A 163 -20.36 -2.26 17.65
CA CYS A 163 -20.08 -3.66 18.00
C CYS A 163 -18.86 -3.83 18.90
N GLY A 164 -18.14 -2.76 19.25
CA GLY A 164 -16.96 -2.81 20.11
C GLY A 164 -15.75 -3.52 19.52
N VAL A 165 -15.68 -3.66 18.19
CA VAL A 165 -14.51 -4.27 17.54
C VAL A 165 -13.27 -3.42 17.79
N ASP A 166 -12.17 -4.03 18.22
CA ASP A 166 -10.88 -3.35 18.37
C ASP A 166 -10.28 -3.11 16.97
N THR A 167 -10.21 -1.84 16.55
CA THR A 167 -9.88 -1.47 15.16
C THR A 167 -8.67 -0.56 15.07
N ARG A 168 -7.91 -0.68 13.96
CA ARG A 168 -6.84 0.25 13.56
C ARG A 168 -7.00 0.60 12.09
N ILE A 169 -6.65 1.84 11.74
CA ILE A 169 -6.72 2.33 10.35
C ILE A 169 -5.41 3.03 10.02
N VAL A 170 -4.70 2.53 9.01
CA VAL A 170 -3.54 3.24 8.45
C VAL A 170 -3.92 3.94 7.15
N ARG A 171 -3.56 5.21 7.00
CA ARG A 171 -3.59 5.93 5.71
C ARG A 171 -2.19 5.90 5.10
N ILE A 172 -2.01 5.03 4.13
CA ILE A 172 -0.72 4.77 3.48
C ILE A 172 -0.48 5.81 2.41
N PHE A 173 0.69 6.46 2.46
CA PHE A 173 1.19 7.33 1.41
C PHE A 173 2.07 6.56 0.43
N ASN A 174 2.47 7.22 -0.71
CA ASN A 174 3.20 6.54 -1.77
C ASN A 174 4.37 5.74 -1.22
N THR A 175 4.35 4.45 -1.50
CA THR A 175 5.36 3.50 -1.02
C THR A 175 5.99 2.79 -2.20
N TYR A 176 7.29 2.53 -2.10
CA TYR A 176 8.07 1.85 -3.12
C TYR A 176 9.05 0.85 -2.50
N GLY A 177 9.50 -0.11 -3.31
CA GLY A 177 10.47 -1.11 -2.85
C GLY A 177 10.45 -2.40 -3.68
N PRO A 178 11.24 -3.40 -3.28
CA PRO A 178 11.19 -4.74 -3.85
C PRO A 178 9.79 -5.36 -3.81
N ARG A 179 9.52 -6.32 -4.70
CA ARG A 179 8.21 -6.99 -4.89
C ARG A 179 7.10 -6.12 -5.47
N MET A 180 7.36 -4.85 -5.82
CA MET A 180 6.49 -4.16 -6.75
C MET A 180 6.57 -4.83 -8.12
N ARG A 181 5.46 -4.81 -8.87
CA ARG A 181 5.44 -5.36 -10.22
C ARG A 181 6.11 -4.39 -11.22
N PRO A 182 6.82 -4.89 -12.25
CA PRO A 182 7.38 -4.03 -13.30
C PRO A 182 6.35 -3.14 -14.00
N ARG A 183 5.12 -3.64 -14.14
CA ARG A 183 3.98 -2.91 -14.74
C ARG A 183 2.98 -2.42 -13.69
N ASP A 184 3.48 -2.05 -12.51
CA ASP A 184 2.65 -1.49 -11.43
C ASP A 184 2.01 -0.15 -11.82
N GLY A 185 2.66 0.62 -12.68
CA GLY A 185 2.16 1.91 -13.18
C GLY A 185 2.49 3.11 -12.29
N ARG A 186 2.96 2.90 -11.06
CA ARG A 186 3.45 3.99 -10.20
C ARG A 186 4.82 4.48 -10.66
N VAL A 187 5.11 5.75 -10.43
CA VAL A 187 6.26 6.43 -11.04
C VAL A 187 7.60 5.79 -10.73
N VAL A 188 7.84 5.30 -9.49
CA VAL A 188 9.13 4.69 -9.13
C VAL A 188 9.38 3.41 -9.93
N SER A 189 8.41 2.48 -9.97
CA SER A 189 8.53 1.25 -10.75
C SER A 189 8.67 1.54 -12.25
N ASN A 190 7.89 2.49 -12.78
CA ASN A 190 7.96 2.88 -14.19
C ASN A 190 9.34 3.42 -14.56
N PHE A 191 9.85 4.41 -13.82
CA PHE A 191 11.16 5.00 -14.10
C PHE A 191 12.30 4.00 -14.00
N VAL A 192 12.29 3.17 -12.94
CA VAL A 192 13.33 2.14 -12.76
C VAL A 192 13.32 1.13 -13.89
N VAL A 193 12.15 0.59 -14.26
CA VAL A 193 12.04 -0.42 -15.34
C VAL A 193 12.40 0.19 -16.67
N GLN A 194 11.92 1.39 -16.99
CA GLN A 194 12.25 2.10 -18.23
C GLN A 194 13.76 2.36 -18.33
N ALA A 195 14.38 2.88 -17.26
CA ALA A 195 15.82 3.12 -17.24
C ALA A 195 16.64 1.83 -17.44
N LEU A 196 16.25 0.72 -16.78
CA LEU A 196 16.93 -0.58 -16.91
C LEU A 196 16.79 -1.20 -18.29
N ARG A 197 15.71 -0.88 -19.02
CA ARG A 197 15.46 -1.35 -20.39
C ARG A 197 16.04 -0.41 -21.46
N GLY A 198 16.59 0.74 -21.07
CA GLY A 198 17.03 1.77 -22.01
C GLY A 198 15.88 2.47 -22.74
N GLU A 199 14.66 2.37 -22.22
CA GLU A 199 13.46 3.05 -22.71
C GLU A 199 13.41 4.48 -22.20
N PRO A 200 12.77 5.45 -22.92
CA PRO A 200 12.56 6.79 -22.40
C PRO A 200 11.76 6.79 -21.09
N LEU A 201 12.16 7.62 -20.11
CA LEU A 201 11.41 7.82 -18.87
C LEU A 201 10.19 8.71 -19.13
N THR A 202 9.00 8.19 -18.87
CA THR A 202 7.74 8.89 -19.13
C THR A 202 7.42 9.87 -18.00
N VAL A 203 7.58 11.17 -18.28
CA VAL A 203 7.25 12.28 -17.36
C VAL A 203 5.92 12.90 -17.76
N TYR A 204 4.93 12.87 -16.87
CA TYR A 204 3.65 13.54 -17.13
C TYR A 204 3.75 15.04 -16.82
N GLY A 205 3.21 15.88 -17.72
CA GLY A 205 3.29 17.34 -17.64
C GLY A 205 4.73 17.84 -17.71
N HIS A 206 5.05 18.88 -16.92
CA HIS A 206 6.38 19.47 -16.86
C HIS A 206 7.31 18.81 -15.84
N GLY A 207 6.82 17.84 -15.06
CA GLY A 207 7.60 17.10 -14.07
C GLY A 207 7.92 17.89 -12.78
N GLN A 208 7.30 19.06 -12.58
CA GLN A 208 7.50 19.92 -11.41
C GLN A 208 6.57 19.54 -10.24
N GLN A 209 5.55 18.70 -10.49
CA GLN A 209 4.69 18.19 -9.43
C GLN A 209 5.50 17.36 -8.42
N THR A 210 5.20 17.56 -7.13
CA THR A 210 5.91 16.90 -6.05
C THR A 210 5.15 15.67 -5.54
N ARG A 211 5.90 14.67 -5.08
CA ARG A 211 5.41 13.51 -4.33
C ARG A 211 6.38 13.17 -3.22
N SER A 212 5.86 12.61 -2.17
CA SER A 212 6.65 11.99 -1.12
C SER A 212 6.74 10.49 -1.34
N PHE A 213 7.88 9.87 -1.02
CA PHE A 213 8.12 8.44 -1.26
C PHE A 213 8.64 7.77 0.00
N CYS A 214 7.89 6.81 0.52
CA CYS A 214 8.26 6.01 1.68
C CYS A 214 8.84 4.66 1.23
N TYR A 215 10.00 4.29 1.72
CA TYR A 215 10.55 2.97 1.46
C TYR A 215 9.76 1.90 2.22
N VAL A 216 9.57 0.74 1.63
CA VAL A 216 8.67 -0.31 2.12
C VAL A 216 8.98 -0.78 3.54
N SER A 217 10.26 -0.87 3.94
CA SER A 217 10.61 -1.30 5.31
C SER A 217 10.14 -0.30 6.37
N ASP A 218 10.24 1.00 6.08
CA ASP A 218 9.77 2.04 6.99
C ASP A 218 8.25 2.00 7.12
N LEU A 219 7.54 1.85 5.99
CA LEU A 219 6.08 1.73 6.02
C LEU A 219 5.63 0.50 6.82
N VAL A 220 6.23 -0.65 6.57
CA VAL A 220 5.91 -1.92 7.27
C VAL A 220 6.13 -1.80 8.77
N GLU A 221 7.23 -1.16 9.20
CA GLU A 221 7.46 -0.91 10.62
C GLU A 221 6.42 0.04 11.23
N GLY A 222 6.02 1.09 10.51
CA GLY A 222 4.95 2.00 10.95
C GLY A 222 3.61 1.27 11.10
N ILE A 223 3.25 0.42 10.15
CA ILE A 223 2.05 -0.42 10.20
C ILE A 223 2.12 -1.40 11.37
N TYR A 224 3.25 -2.06 11.57
CA TYR A 224 3.47 -3.01 12.66
C TYR A 224 3.30 -2.34 14.03
N ARG A 225 3.87 -1.15 14.23
CA ARG A 225 3.70 -0.38 15.47
C ARG A 225 2.26 0.08 15.67
N LEU A 226 1.58 0.54 14.61
CA LEU A 226 0.18 0.92 14.68
C LEU A 226 -0.71 -0.26 15.04
N PHE A 227 -0.44 -1.44 14.48
CA PHE A 227 -1.16 -2.67 14.84
C PHE A 227 -1.07 -2.96 16.34
N HIS A 228 0.07 -2.72 16.98
CA HIS A 228 0.30 -2.98 18.40
C HIS A 228 -0.10 -1.81 19.32
N SER A 229 -0.44 -0.66 18.76
CA SER A 229 -0.87 0.51 19.54
C SER A 229 -2.34 0.44 19.97
N ASP A 230 -2.76 1.42 20.79
CA ASP A 230 -4.17 1.60 21.17
C ASP A 230 -4.88 2.67 20.34
N ARG A 231 -4.25 3.15 19.27
CA ARG A 231 -4.79 4.21 18.42
C ARG A 231 -5.90 3.67 17.52
N ILE A 232 -7.12 4.16 17.70
CA ILE A 232 -8.32 3.74 16.97
C ILE A 232 -8.52 4.58 15.70
N GLU A 233 -8.34 5.91 15.81
CA GLU A 233 -8.54 6.82 14.70
C GLU A 233 -7.46 6.63 13.62
N PRO A 234 -7.75 7.02 12.37
CA PRO A 234 -6.80 6.93 11.27
C PRO A 234 -5.44 7.53 11.60
N THR A 235 -4.38 6.93 11.09
CA THR A 235 -3.00 7.40 11.26
C THR A 235 -2.27 7.40 9.93
N ASN A 236 -1.71 8.53 9.56
CA ASN A 236 -0.86 8.66 8.38
C ASN A 236 0.48 7.97 8.59
N VAL A 237 0.86 7.10 7.65
CA VAL A 237 2.19 6.50 7.59
C VAL A 237 2.79 6.74 6.21
N GLY A 238 3.90 7.46 6.17
CA GLY A 238 4.57 7.86 4.94
C GLY A 238 5.80 8.72 5.21
N ASN A 239 6.54 9.07 4.18
CA ASN A 239 7.71 9.94 4.28
C ASN A 239 7.29 11.37 3.92
N PRO A 240 7.52 12.39 4.78
CA PRO A 240 7.20 13.78 4.47
C PRO A 240 8.18 14.46 3.50
N GLY A 241 9.31 13.85 3.15
CA GLY A 241 10.25 14.40 2.18
C GLY A 241 9.65 14.41 0.77
N GLU A 242 9.58 15.58 0.15
CA GLU A 242 9.03 15.76 -1.20
C GLU A 242 10.14 15.83 -2.24
N PHE A 243 9.84 15.26 -3.41
CA PHE A 243 10.70 15.29 -4.60
C PHE A 243 9.83 15.60 -5.82
N THR A 244 10.37 16.42 -6.72
CA THR A 244 9.78 16.59 -8.05
C THR A 244 9.97 15.32 -8.89
N MET A 245 9.15 15.15 -9.90
CA MET A 245 9.32 14.02 -10.83
C MET A 245 10.63 14.11 -11.60
N LEU A 246 11.14 15.32 -11.86
CA LEU A 246 12.44 15.52 -12.50
C LEU A 246 13.60 15.12 -11.58
N GLU A 247 13.56 15.47 -10.30
CA GLU A 247 14.57 15.02 -9.33
C GLU A 247 14.59 13.50 -9.17
N LEU A 248 13.41 12.87 -9.11
CA LEU A 248 13.30 11.42 -9.08
C LEU A 248 13.88 10.79 -10.35
N ALA A 249 13.54 11.31 -11.53
CA ALA A 249 14.06 10.81 -12.80
C ALA A 249 15.59 10.92 -12.88
N ALA A 250 16.15 12.09 -12.51
CA ALA A 250 17.58 12.31 -12.49
C ALA A 250 18.30 11.31 -11.56
N LEU A 251 17.74 11.07 -10.37
CA LEU A 251 18.30 10.13 -9.40
C LEU A 251 18.23 8.67 -9.91
N VAL A 252 17.13 8.27 -10.55
CA VAL A 252 17.01 6.94 -11.16
C VAL A 252 18.02 6.75 -12.29
N LEU A 253 18.18 7.74 -13.20
CA LEU A 253 19.17 7.67 -14.29
C LEU A 253 20.59 7.55 -13.73
N GLU A 254 20.94 8.35 -12.71
CA GLU A 254 22.24 8.28 -12.04
C GLU A 254 22.49 6.88 -11.45
N LEU A 255 21.54 6.35 -10.65
CA LEU A 255 21.71 5.08 -9.94
C LEU A 255 21.70 3.86 -10.86
N THR A 256 21.01 3.94 -11.99
CA THR A 256 20.99 2.86 -13.00
C THR A 256 22.17 2.94 -13.97
N GLY A 257 22.79 4.10 -14.12
CA GLY A 257 23.78 4.39 -15.16
C GLY A 257 23.15 4.45 -16.56
N SER A 258 21.83 4.67 -16.66
CA SER A 258 21.09 4.68 -17.92
C SER A 258 21.29 5.99 -18.68
N ALA A 259 21.46 5.90 -20.00
CA ALA A 259 21.46 7.03 -20.93
C ALA A 259 20.06 7.37 -21.48
N SER A 260 18.99 6.81 -20.89
CA SER A 260 17.62 7.06 -21.34
C SER A 260 17.28 8.55 -21.25
N ILE A 261 16.50 9.02 -22.22
CA ILE A 261 15.99 10.40 -22.26
C ILE A 261 14.66 10.53 -21.52
N LEU A 262 14.23 11.76 -21.21
CA LEU A 262 12.91 12.03 -20.69
C LEU A 262 11.92 12.23 -21.84
N GLU A 263 10.76 11.59 -21.76
CA GLU A 263 9.63 11.77 -22.67
C GLU A 263 8.47 12.41 -21.91
N HIS A 264 8.09 13.62 -22.31
CA HIS A 264 6.97 14.33 -21.69
C HIS A 264 5.64 13.92 -22.32
N ARG A 265 4.63 13.61 -21.48
CA ARG A 265 3.26 13.26 -21.88
C ARG A 265 2.23 14.17 -21.18
N PRO A 266 1.02 14.32 -21.75
CA PRO A 266 -0.05 15.07 -21.09
C PRO A 266 -0.35 14.52 -19.70
N MET A 267 -0.71 15.39 -18.75
CA MET A 267 -1.15 14.97 -17.40
C MET A 267 -2.42 14.11 -17.50
N PRO A 268 -2.49 12.98 -16.79
CA PRO A 268 -3.74 12.26 -16.64
C PRO A 268 -4.80 13.13 -15.96
N PRO A 269 -6.09 12.98 -16.31
CA PRO A 269 -7.16 13.61 -15.56
C PRO A 269 -7.16 13.13 -14.09
N ASP A 270 -7.58 14.00 -13.19
CA ASP A 270 -7.75 13.72 -11.74
C ASP A 270 -6.46 13.30 -10.99
N ASP A 271 -5.25 13.52 -11.57
CA ASP A 271 -4.02 13.24 -10.82
C ASP A 271 -3.77 14.36 -9.79
N PRO A 272 -3.67 14.07 -8.48
CA PRO A 272 -3.46 15.10 -7.46
C PRO A 272 -2.21 15.92 -7.71
N LYS A 273 -2.29 17.24 -7.50
CA LYS A 273 -1.15 18.14 -7.75
C LYS A 273 -0.01 17.96 -6.78
N GLN A 274 -0.34 17.67 -5.50
CA GLN A 274 0.63 17.48 -4.42
C GLN A 274 0.10 16.50 -3.38
N ARG A 275 1.01 15.74 -2.73
CA ARG A 275 0.64 14.79 -1.69
C ARG A 275 1.81 14.58 -0.73
N GLN A 276 1.62 15.03 0.52
CA GLN A 276 2.63 14.95 1.58
C GLN A 276 1.95 14.61 2.90
N PRO A 277 2.37 13.54 3.62
CA PRO A 277 1.79 13.23 4.92
C PRO A 277 2.23 14.23 6.00
N ASP A 278 1.28 14.69 6.81
CA ASP A 278 1.60 15.10 8.17
C ASP A 278 1.72 13.81 9.01
N ILE A 279 2.89 13.57 9.59
CA ILE A 279 3.19 12.39 10.41
C ILE A 279 3.33 12.72 11.90
N THR A 280 2.82 13.87 12.34
CA THR A 280 2.91 14.31 13.73
C THR A 280 2.31 13.28 14.68
N ILE A 281 1.16 12.69 14.33
CA ILE A 281 0.52 11.63 15.13
C ILE A 281 1.37 10.37 15.16
N ALA A 282 1.89 9.90 14.01
CA ALA A 282 2.74 8.72 13.97
C ALA A 282 4.00 8.89 14.83
N LYS A 283 4.64 10.06 14.80
CA LYS A 283 5.78 10.37 15.68
C LYS A 283 5.41 10.33 17.16
N ALA A 284 4.30 10.97 17.53
CA ALA A 284 3.90 11.10 18.94
C ALA A 284 3.39 9.79 19.54
N VAL A 285 2.58 9.02 18.79
CA VAL A 285 1.86 7.84 19.30
C VAL A 285 2.61 6.54 19.03
N LEU A 286 3.25 6.42 17.86
CA LEU A 286 3.96 5.21 17.45
C LEU A 286 5.47 5.28 17.69
N HIS A 287 6.00 6.45 18.07
CA HIS A 287 7.44 6.72 18.11
C HIS A 287 8.12 6.31 16.80
N TRP A 288 7.44 6.61 15.67
CA TRP A 288 7.86 6.20 14.35
C TRP A 288 8.07 7.41 13.43
N GLU A 289 9.13 7.33 12.66
CA GLU A 289 9.39 8.18 11.50
C GLU A 289 10.20 7.40 10.47
N PRO A 290 10.11 7.74 9.18
CA PRO A 290 10.88 7.05 8.13
C PRO A 290 12.37 7.28 8.32
N GLN A 291 13.17 6.22 8.11
CA GLN A 291 14.61 6.22 8.34
C GLN A 291 15.42 6.05 7.05
N VAL A 292 14.81 5.48 5.99
CA VAL A 292 15.54 5.15 4.76
C VAL A 292 15.50 6.34 3.80
N PRO A 293 16.66 6.95 3.49
CA PRO A 293 16.75 7.99 2.47
C PRO A 293 16.30 7.49 1.09
N LEU A 294 15.72 8.38 0.26
CA LEU A 294 15.23 8.01 -1.08
C LEU A 294 16.32 7.34 -1.92
N ARG A 295 17.54 7.86 -1.92
CA ARG A 295 18.69 7.29 -2.65
C ARG A 295 18.95 5.83 -2.29
N ASP A 296 18.98 5.51 -1.01
CA ASP A 296 19.30 4.16 -0.50
C ASP A 296 18.16 3.19 -0.82
N GLY A 297 16.90 3.62 -0.62
CA GLY A 297 15.73 2.83 -0.97
C GLY A 297 15.62 2.56 -2.48
N LEU A 298 15.95 3.58 -3.31
CA LEU A 298 16.01 3.39 -4.77
C LEU A 298 17.10 2.40 -5.17
N GLY A 299 18.30 2.48 -4.59
CA GLY A 299 19.37 1.51 -4.86
C GLY A 299 18.89 0.07 -4.67
N ARG A 300 18.31 -0.24 -3.49
CA ARG A 300 17.74 -1.57 -3.17
C ARG A 300 16.60 -1.96 -4.12
N THR A 301 15.78 -1.00 -4.52
CA THR A 301 14.67 -1.23 -5.47
C THR A 301 15.18 -1.52 -6.87
N ILE A 302 16.19 -0.79 -7.34
CA ILE A 302 16.85 -1.00 -8.63
C ILE A 302 17.49 -2.40 -8.67
N ASP A 303 18.20 -2.80 -7.61
CA ASP A 303 18.82 -4.14 -7.55
C ASP A 303 17.78 -5.26 -7.67
N TYR A 304 16.63 -5.12 -7.03
CA TYR A 304 15.51 -6.05 -7.21
C TYR A 304 15.01 -6.05 -8.67
N PHE A 305 14.76 -4.87 -9.26
CA PHE A 305 14.24 -4.83 -10.63
C PHE A 305 15.25 -5.28 -11.68
N ARG A 306 16.55 -5.17 -11.43
CA ARG A 306 17.58 -5.77 -12.31
C ARG A 306 17.38 -7.28 -12.46
N THR A 307 17.09 -7.98 -11.36
CA THR A 307 16.83 -9.43 -11.41
C THR A 307 15.53 -9.73 -12.17
N VAL A 308 14.47 -8.98 -11.89
CA VAL A 308 13.15 -9.17 -12.52
C VAL A 308 13.18 -8.90 -14.02
N VAL A 309 13.86 -7.82 -14.44
CA VAL A 309 14.01 -7.47 -15.87
C VAL A 309 14.88 -8.47 -16.61
N ALA A 310 15.97 -8.97 -15.98
CA ALA A 310 16.83 -9.99 -16.56
C ALA A 310 16.08 -11.33 -16.78
N ASP A 311 15.15 -11.67 -15.88
CA ASP A 311 14.29 -12.87 -16.00
C ASP A 311 13.15 -12.71 -17.03
N GLY A 312 13.03 -11.56 -17.72
CA GLY A 312 11.99 -11.28 -18.71
C GLY A 312 10.59 -11.05 -18.12
N ARG A 313 10.51 -10.79 -16.83
CA ARG A 313 9.26 -10.56 -16.09
C ARG A 313 8.82 -9.10 -16.09
#